data_7044d517ffac7371853a4ec2df223290
#
_entry.id   7044d517ffac7371853a4ec2df223290
#
_cell.length_a   1.000
_cell.length_b   1.000
_cell.length_c   1.000
_cell.angle_alpha   90.00
_cell.angle_beta   90.00
_cell.angle_gamma   90.00
#
_symmetry.space_group_name_H-M   'P 1'
#
loop_
_entity.id
_entity.type
_entity.pdbx_description
1 polymer ?
#
loop_
_entity_poly.entity_id
_entity_poly.type
_entity_poly.pdbx_seq_one_letter_code
_entity_poly.pdbx_strand_id
1 'polypeptide(L)'
;SIDLKKKLKKFRRRTYFELLIFNLKNFIRRLINKFFIKKKKLLYPGLVTAICGLDGSGKSSVVEVLEQNFSEHFSVRIFHLGRPSSNVLTLFFNPFILIYSFIKRLKKKNKKKTSENKNISIVFAIRSVLLAYDRKVESQRAHKLSKEGYLVICDRYPGLSPGKMDSPRIYEDQKRGPFYKFCHRLEKGLYTSIKPADIILHLSVPLDEAIRRNNNREKFGKETEDEIRERYNVNSGVKFLSDDYNDIDATVSLGEVLFIVTSLIWNFNSK
;
A
#
# COMPACT_ATOMS: atom_id res chain seq x y z
N SER A 1 27.37 5.66 -4.33
CA SER A 1 27.96 4.60 -3.48
C SER A 1 26.92 3.79 -2.70
N ILE A 2 25.82 4.40 -2.18
CA ILE A 2 24.73 3.70 -1.48
C ILE A 2 23.90 2.85 -2.46
N ASP A 3 23.70 3.32 -3.66
CA ASP A 3 22.92 2.65 -4.70
C ASP A 3 23.65 1.40 -5.25
N LEU A 4 24.97 1.47 -5.35
CA LEU A 4 25.81 0.34 -5.74
C LEU A 4 25.79 -0.77 -4.66
N LYS A 5 25.83 -0.41 -3.38
CA LYS A 5 25.72 -1.38 -2.27
C LYS A 5 24.35 -2.06 -2.23
N LYS A 6 23.25 -1.35 -2.59
CA LYS A 6 21.91 -1.96 -2.73
C LYS A 6 21.86 -2.94 -3.89
N LYS A 7 22.39 -2.58 -5.05
CA LYS A 7 22.46 -3.47 -6.22
C LYS A 7 23.33 -4.70 -5.96
N LEU A 8 24.49 -4.52 -5.30
CA LEU A 8 25.38 -5.63 -4.95
C LEU A 8 24.78 -6.56 -3.88
N LYS A 9 23.86 -6.07 -3.03
CA LYS A 9 23.18 -6.91 -2.04
C LYS A 9 22.30 -7.99 -2.69
N LYS A 10 21.79 -7.75 -3.90
CA LYS A 10 21.03 -8.71 -4.72
C LYS A 10 21.91 -9.87 -5.20
N PHE A 11 23.19 -9.62 -5.44
CA PHE A 11 24.17 -10.61 -5.91
C PHE A 11 25.03 -11.21 -4.80
N ARG A 12 24.82 -10.85 -3.52
CA ARG A 12 25.55 -11.41 -2.40
C ARG A 12 25.25 -12.90 -2.29
N ARG A 13 26.26 -13.72 -2.54
CA ARG A 13 26.15 -15.17 -2.29
C ARG A 13 25.79 -15.39 -0.83
N ARG A 14 24.75 -16.16 -0.59
CA ARG A 14 24.35 -16.56 0.77
C ARG A 14 25.52 -17.32 1.40
N THR A 15 25.77 -17.03 2.68
CA THR A 15 26.74 -17.83 3.43
C THR A 15 26.24 -19.27 3.49
N TYR A 16 27.16 -20.24 3.65
CA TYR A 16 26.82 -21.66 3.78
C TYR A 16 25.73 -21.90 4.85
N PHE A 17 25.86 -21.18 5.97
CA PHE A 17 24.90 -21.24 7.07
C PHE A 17 23.50 -20.70 6.68
N GLU A 18 23.44 -19.59 5.95
CA GLU A 18 22.17 -19.04 5.44
C GLU A 18 21.50 -19.99 4.43
N LEU A 19 22.29 -20.69 3.59
CA LEU A 19 21.81 -21.72 2.67
C LEU A 19 21.25 -22.93 3.41
N LEU A 20 21.93 -23.36 4.47
CA LEU A 20 21.51 -24.49 5.29
C LEU A 20 20.17 -24.20 5.99
N ILE A 21 20.04 -23.03 6.60
CA ILE A 21 18.79 -22.57 7.21
C ILE A 21 17.66 -22.46 6.16
N PHE A 22 17.96 -21.92 4.99
CA PHE A 22 17.01 -21.81 3.90
C PHE A 22 16.48 -23.17 3.45
N ASN A 23 17.38 -24.12 3.21
CA ASN A 23 17.04 -25.48 2.81
C ASN A 23 16.25 -26.22 3.89
N LEU A 24 16.65 -26.09 5.15
CA LEU A 24 15.94 -26.69 6.29
C LEU A 24 14.51 -26.13 6.42
N LYS A 25 14.34 -24.81 6.32
CA LYS A 25 13.02 -24.19 6.36
C LYS A 25 12.12 -24.69 5.23
N ASN A 26 12.66 -24.78 4.02
CA ASN A 26 11.90 -25.28 2.87
C ASN A 26 11.57 -26.75 2.98
N PHE A 27 12.47 -27.57 3.51
CA PHE A 27 12.24 -28.98 3.79
C PHE A 27 11.10 -29.16 4.81
N ILE A 28 11.16 -28.46 5.94
CA ILE A 28 10.11 -28.50 6.96
C ILE A 28 8.76 -28.04 6.36
N ARG A 29 8.73 -26.99 5.55
CA ARG A 29 7.49 -26.55 4.89
C ARG A 29 6.92 -27.55 3.92
N ARG A 30 7.78 -28.25 3.15
CA ARG A 30 7.33 -29.34 2.26
C ARG A 30 6.67 -30.47 3.06
N LEU A 31 7.25 -30.87 4.19
CA LEU A 31 6.66 -31.87 5.08
C LEU A 31 5.30 -31.40 5.65
N ILE A 32 5.24 -30.18 6.17
CA ILE A 32 4.02 -29.58 6.71
C ILE A 32 2.93 -29.51 5.63
N ASN A 33 3.27 -29.02 4.43
CA ASN A 33 2.34 -28.94 3.29
C ASN A 33 1.83 -30.32 2.84
N LYS A 34 2.66 -31.38 2.99
CA LYS A 34 2.30 -32.73 2.56
C LYS A 34 1.36 -33.42 3.56
N PHE A 35 1.58 -33.23 4.86
CA PHE A 35 0.96 -34.08 5.88
C PHE A 35 -0.07 -33.35 6.77
N PHE A 36 0.01 -32.04 6.95
CA PHE A 36 -0.69 -31.38 8.05
C PHE A 36 -1.63 -30.23 7.65
N ILE A 37 -1.64 -29.76 6.40
CA ILE A 37 -2.37 -28.52 6.05
C ILE A 37 -3.22 -28.72 4.79
N LYS A 38 -4.53 -28.32 4.88
CA LYS A 38 -5.45 -28.29 3.73
C LYS A 38 -5.02 -27.22 2.70
N LYS A 39 -4.56 -26.03 3.17
CA LYS A 39 -4.12 -24.92 2.30
C LYS A 39 -2.60 -24.80 2.36
N LYS A 40 -1.94 -24.96 1.22
CA LYS A 40 -0.48 -24.98 1.10
C LYS A 40 0.12 -23.63 1.43
N LYS A 41 1.29 -23.63 2.04
CA LYS A 41 2.12 -22.45 2.25
C LYS A 41 3.22 -22.39 1.20
N LEU A 42 3.52 -21.17 0.75
CA LEU A 42 4.64 -20.92 -0.18
C LEU A 42 5.97 -21.29 0.47
N LEU A 43 6.94 -21.66 -0.34
CA LEU A 43 8.31 -21.87 0.13
C LEU A 43 8.92 -20.53 0.56
N TYR A 44 9.91 -20.61 1.44
CA TYR A 44 10.63 -19.44 1.91
C TYR A 44 11.39 -18.77 0.75
N PRO A 45 11.36 -17.44 0.62
CA PRO A 45 10.93 -16.45 1.61
C PRO A 45 9.45 -16.08 1.62
N GLY A 46 8.59 -16.65 0.79
CA GLY A 46 7.22 -16.21 0.58
C GLY A 46 7.15 -14.99 -0.33
N LEU A 47 5.98 -14.38 -0.50
CA LEU A 47 5.76 -13.28 -1.44
C LEU A 47 4.82 -12.21 -0.87
N VAL A 48 5.18 -10.94 -1.04
CA VAL A 48 4.32 -9.78 -0.82
C VAL A 48 4.04 -9.12 -2.16
N THR A 49 2.82 -9.31 -2.66
CA THR A 49 2.32 -8.70 -3.90
C THR A 49 1.47 -7.49 -3.56
N ALA A 50 1.66 -6.38 -4.25
CA ALA A 50 0.84 -5.20 -4.08
C ALA A 50 0.09 -4.85 -5.37
N ILE A 51 -1.25 -4.70 -5.27
CA ILE A 51 -2.12 -4.24 -6.35
C ILE A 51 -2.34 -2.75 -6.16
N CYS A 52 -1.76 -1.95 -7.04
CA CYS A 52 -1.82 -0.50 -7.02
C CYS A 52 -2.60 0.04 -8.24
N GLY A 53 -2.91 1.32 -8.25
CA GLY A 53 -3.59 2.00 -9.36
C GLY A 53 -4.55 3.07 -8.86
N LEU A 54 -5.05 3.88 -9.77
CA LEU A 54 -6.01 4.96 -9.46
C LEU A 54 -7.39 4.41 -9.12
N ASP A 55 -8.24 5.24 -8.52
CA ASP A 55 -9.62 4.84 -8.28
C ASP A 55 -10.35 4.67 -9.63
N GLY A 56 -11.12 3.59 -9.73
CA GLY A 56 -11.72 3.19 -11.01
C GLY A 56 -10.93 2.15 -11.80
N SER A 57 -9.66 1.87 -11.48
CA SER A 57 -8.84 0.89 -12.21
C SER A 57 -9.21 -0.58 -11.95
N GLY A 58 -10.19 -0.89 -11.10
CA GLY A 58 -10.63 -2.28 -10.87
C GLY A 58 -9.86 -3.05 -9.78
N LYS A 59 -9.00 -2.39 -9.01
CA LYS A 59 -8.19 -3.03 -7.95
C LYS A 59 -8.96 -3.96 -7.02
N SER A 60 -10.07 -3.48 -6.47
CA SER A 60 -10.85 -4.26 -5.50
C SER A 60 -11.41 -5.54 -6.10
N SER A 61 -11.88 -5.49 -7.36
CA SER A 61 -12.37 -6.68 -8.07
C SER A 61 -11.24 -7.67 -8.33
N VAL A 62 -10.06 -7.17 -8.73
CA VAL A 62 -8.87 -8.03 -8.94
C VAL A 62 -8.43 -8.67 -7.63
N VAL A 63 -8.34 -7.91 -6.52
CA VAL A 63 -7.94 -8.44 -5.20
C VAL A 63 -8.93 -9.50 -4.73
N GLU A 64 -10.24 -9.26 -4.86
CA GLU A 64 -11.29 -10.20 -4.43
C GLU A 64 -11.22 -11.53 -5.19
N VAL A 65 -11.12 -11.48 -6.53
CA VAL A 65 -11.03 -12.70 -7.33
C VAL A 65 -9.70 -13.44 -7.12
N LEU A 66 -8.59 -12.71 -6.96
CA LEU A 66 -7.30 -13.32 -6.60
C LEU A 66 -7.38 -14.02 -5.24
N GLU A 67 -8.03 -13.39 -4.25
CA GLU A 67 -8.23 -14.02 -2.95
C GLU A 67 -9.02 -15.32 -3.08
N GLN A 68 -10.14 -15.31 -3.80
CA GLN A 68 -10.97 -16.49 -4.03
C GLN A 68 -10.16 -17.59 -4.71
N ASN A 69 -9.56 -17.32 -5.85
CA ASN A 69 -8.83 -18.32 -6.63
C ASN A 69 -7.63 -18.91 -5.88
N PHE A 70 -6.81 -18.06 -5.25
CA PHE A 70 -5.64 -18.56 -4.54
C PHE A 70 -5.99 -19.19 -3.20
N SER A 71 -7.06 -18.75 -2.53
CA SER A 71 -7.43 -19.30 -1.21
C SER A 71 -7.93 -20.74 -1.25
N GLU A 72 -8.31 -21.26 -2.41
CA GLU A 72 -8.66 -22.68 -2.57
C GLU A 72 -7.47 -23.60 -2.29
N HIS A 73 -6.28 -23.19 -2.69
CA HIS A 73 -5.08 -24.02 -2.64
C HIS A 73 -4.00 -23.51 -1.70
N PHE A 74 -3.93 -22.18 -1.49
CA PHE A 74 -2.88 -21.53 -0.73
C PHE A 74 -3.39 -20.81 0.52
N SER A 75 -2.51 -20.61 1.47
CA SER A 75 -2.77 -19.74 2.63
C SER A 75 -2.58 -18.28 2.21
N VAL A 76 -3.68 -17.60 1.88
CA VAL A 76 -3.69 -16.20 1.45
C VAL A 76 -3.95 -15.27 2.63
N ARG A 77 -3.38 -14.07 2.60
CA ARG A 77 -3.68 -12.96 3.51
C ARG A 77 -3.73 -11.64 2.75
N ILE A 78 -4.81 -10.88 2.98
CA ILE A 78 -5.00 -9.55 2.39
C ILE A 78 -4.68 -8.48 3.43
N PHE A 79 -4.02 -7.42 2.97
CA PHE A 79 -3.73 -6.21 3.73
C PHE A 79 -4.18 -4.97 2.97
N HIS A 80 -4.90 -4.08 3.64
CA HIS A 80 -5.36 -2.80 3.06
C HIS A 80 -4.45 -1.66 3.48
N LEU A 81 -3.35 -1.44 2.74
CA LEU A 81 -2.37 -0.39 3.09
C LEU A 81 -2.79 1.02 2.69
N GLY A 82 -3.81 1.16 1.85
CA GLY A 82 -4.46 2.45 1.58
C GLY A 82 -5.21 2.99 2.81
N ARG A 83 -5.92 2.09 3.51
CA ARG A 83 -6.64 2.37 4.77
C ARG A 83 -6.31 1.29 5.78
N PRO A 84 -5.10 1.34 6.37
CA PRO A 84 -4.67 0.33 7.32
C PRO A 84 -5.57 0.30 8.55
N SER A 85 -5.63 -0.86 9.21
CA SER A 85 -6.27 -0.97 10.52
C SER A 85 -5.54 -0.08 11.52
N SER A 86 -6.32 0.62 12.35
CA SER A 86 -5.76 1.48 13.39
C SER A 86 -5.03 0.65 14.44
N ASN A 87 -3.78 0.98 14.70
CA ASN A 87 -3.01 0.39 15.78
C ASN A 87 -3.41 0.99 17.14
N VAL A 88 -2.94 0.37 18.23
CA VAL A 88 -3.22 0.82 19.60
C VAL A 88 -2.90 2.30 19.80
N LEU A 89 -1.78 2.77 19.24
CA LEU A 89 -1.39 4.18 19.31
C LEU A 89 -2.43 5.08 18.63
N THR A 90 -2.85 4.74 17.42
CA THR A 90 -3.86 5.49 16.66
C THR A 90 -5.22 5.46 17.37
N LEU A 91 -5.62 4.31 17.93
CA LEU A 91 -6.84 4.19 18.71
C LEU A 91 -6.82 5.10 19.96
N PHE A 92 -5.67 5.19 20.63
CA PHE A 92 -5.51 6.07 21.78
C PHE A 92 -5.65 7.55 21.42
N PHE A 93 -5.09 8.00 20.29
CA PHE A 93 -5.14 9.40 19.87
C PHE A 93 -6.46 9.80 19.16
N ASN A 94 -7.19 8.85 18.58
CA ASN A 94 -8.42 9.14 17.84
C ASN A 94 -9.47 9.92 18.63
N PRO A 95 -9.81 9.61 19.91
CA PRO A 95 -10.78 10.36 20.70
C PRO A 95 -10.38 11.84 20.86
N PHE A 96 -9.12 12.12 21.14
CA PHE A 96 -8.61 13.48 21.29
C PHE A 96 -8.71 14.26 19.99
N ILE A 97 -8.40 13.62 18.87
CA ILE A 97 -8.53 14.20 17.54
C ILE A 97 -9.99 14.50 17.19
N LEU A 98 -10.91 13.61 17.54
CA LEU A 98 -12.35 13.80 17.33
C LEU A 98 -12.90 14.96 18.18
N ILE A 99 -12.57 14.99 19.47
CA ILE A 99 -12.97 16.06 20.39
C ILE A 99 -12.45 17.41 19.89
N TYR A 100 -11.16 17.50 19.56
CA TYR A 100 -10.58 18.73 19.03
C TYR A 100 -11.26 19.18 17.72
N SER A 101 -11.52 18.26 16.82
CA SER A 101 -12.17 18.58 15.53
C SER A 101 -13.63 19.01 15.72
N PHE A 102 -14.32 18.44 16.71
CA PHE A 102 -15.67 18.84 17.10
C PHE A 102 -15.69 20.26 17.68
N ILE A 103 -14.82 20.55 18.65
CA ILE A 103 -14.68 21.90 19.23
C ILE A 103 -14.36 22.95 18.15
N LYS A 104 -13.47 22.61 17.21
CA LYS A 104 -13.12 23.49 16.09
C LYS A 104 -14.30 23.73 15.14
N ARG A 105 -15.16 22.72 14.92
CA ARG A 105 -16.39 22.89 14.12
C ARG A 105 -17.38 23.81 14.79
N LEU A 106 -17.58 23.69 16.09
CA LEU A 106 -18.46 24.57 16.87
C LEU A 106 -17.98 26.04 16.81
N LYS A 107 -16.67 26.27 16.96
CA LYS A 107 -16.07 27.61 16.85
C LYS A 107 -16.12 28.21 15.44
N LYS A 108 -16.26 27.39 14.38
CA LYS A 108 -16.23 27.84 12.98
C LYS A 108 -17.60 28.29 12.45
N LYS A 109 -18.69 28.08 13.19
CA LYS A 109 -20.05 28.49 12.80
C LYS A 109 -20.20 30.00 12.58
N ASN A 110 -19.25 30.83 13.04
CA ASN A 110 -19.32 32.30 13.02
C ASN A 110 -18.29 33.00 12.12
N LYS A 111 -17.55 32.31 11.24
CA LYS A 111 -16.63 32.98 10.31
C LYS A 111 -16.93 32.61 8.87
N LYS A 112 -17.30 33.61 8.05
CA LYS A 112 -17.44 33.54 6.60
C LYS A 112 -16.13 33.02 5.98
N LYS A 113 -16.27 32.17 4.95
CA LYS A 113 -15.17 31.67 4.12
C LYS A 113 -14.42 32.87 3.48
N THR A 114 -13.31 33.26 4.05
CA THR A 114 -12.28 34.00 3.29
C THR A 114 -11.29 32.96 2.78
N SER A 115 -11.11 32.98 1.48
CA SER A 115 -10.19 32.16 0.70
C SER A 115 -8.75 32.35 1.17
N GLU A 116 -7.93 31.34 0.89
CA GLU A 116 -6.47 31.41 0.89
C GLU A 116 -5.77 31.47 2.25
N ASN A 117 -5.63 30.30 2.80
CA ASN A 117 -4.34 29.77 3.25
C ASN A 117 -4.58 28.30 3.61
N LYS A 118 -4.06 27.36 2.79
CA LYS A 118 -4.03 25.92 3.11
C LYS A 118 -3.06 25.68 4.27
N ASN A 119 -3.31 26.36 5.39
CA ASN A 119 -2.61 26.08 6.64
C ASN A 119 -2.99 24.67 7.07
N ILE A 120 -2.07 23.75 6.89
CA ILE A 120 -2.21 22.39 7.40
C ILE A 120 -2.53 22.50 8.89
N SER A 121 -3.69 21.98 9.27
CA SER A 121 -4.09 21.95 10.69
C SER A 121 -3.14 21.02 11.47
N ILE A 122 -2.84 21.36 12.73
CA ILE A 122 -2.10 20.50 13.66
C ILE A 122 -2.69 19.08 13.68
N VAL A 123 -4.03 18.98 13.69
CA VAL A 123 -4.73 17.69 13.62
C VAL A 123 -4.41 16.93 12.34
N PHE A 124 -4.33 17.60 11.20
CA PHE A 124 -3.95 16.97 9.95
C PHE A 124 -2.51 16.43 10.01
N ALA A 125 -1.57 17.21 10.57
CA ALA A 125 -0.19 16.77 10.71
C ALA A 125 -0.08 15.53 11.62
N ILE A 126 -0.74 15.54 12.77
CA ILE A 126 -0.77 14.38 13.68
C ILE A 126 -1.39 13.16 13.00
N ARG A 127 -2.54 13.32 12.33
CA ARG A 127 -3.20 12.23 11.60
C ARG A 127 -2.31 11.65 10.50
N SER A 128 -1.55 12.48 9.80
CA SER A 128 -0.65 12.04 8.74
C SER A 128 0.48 11.17 9.31
N VAL A 129 1.07 11.57 10.43
CA VAL A 129 2.09 10.78 11.14
C VAL A 129 1.52 9.45 11.65
N LEU A 130 0.32 9.47 12.27
CA LEU A 130 -0.34 8.25 12.74
C LEU A 130 -0.67 7.29 11.60
N LEU A 131 -1.16 7.80 10.46
CA LEU A 131 -1.42 6.98 9.28
C LEU A 131 -0.14 6.38 8.71
N ALA A 132 0.96 7.14 8.69
CA ALA A 132 2.27 6.63 8.28
C ALA A 132 2.76 5.50 9.21
N TYR A 133 2.54 5.64 10.51
CA TYR A 133 2.84 4.62 11.50
C TYR A 133 2.00 3.36 11.29
N ASP A 134 0.69 3.49 11.10
CA ASP A 134 -0.21 2.37 10.85
C ASP A 134 0.20 1.62 9.56
N ARG A 135 0.53 2.32 8.48
CA ARG A 135 1.03 1.73 7.24
C ARG A 135 2.33 0.95 7.44
N LYS A 136 3.26 1.52 8.22
CA LYS A 136 4.52 0.84 8.55
C LYS A 136 4.27 -0.46 9.29
N VAL A 137 3.43 -0.44 10.33
CA VAL A 137 3.12 -1.63 11.13
C VAL A 137 2.42 -2.71 10.30
N GLU A 138 1.44 -2.31 9.48
CA GLU A 138 0.75 -3.26 8.58
C GLU A 138 1.70 -3.86 7.53
N SER A 139 2.58 -3.04 6.94
CA SER A 139 3.61 -3.55 6.04
C SER A 139 4.55 -4.55 6.73
N GLN A 140 4.94 -4.29 7.98
CA GLN A 140 5.76 -5.22 8.76
C GLN A 140 5.03 -6.55 9.03
N ARG A 141 3.72 -6.50 9.34
CA ARG A 141 2.87 -7.69 9.51
C ARG A 141 2.77 -8.49 8.21
N ALA A 142 2.54 -7.81 7.07
CA ALA A 142 2.50 -8.41 5.75
C ALA A 142 3.79 -9.18 5.45
N HIS A 143 4.95 -8.55 5.62
CA HIS A 143 6.25 -9.19 5.41
C HIS A 143 6.56 -10.30 6.44
N LYS A 144 6.05 -10.20 7.66
CA LYS A 144 6.18 -11.29 8.66
C LYS A 144 5.43 -12.52 8.19
N LEU A 145 4.16 -12.36 7.78
CA LEU A 145 3.34 -13.48 7.30
C LEU A 145 3.88 -14.08 6.00
N SER A 146 4.39 -13.26 5.07
CA SER A 146 5.02 -13.81 3.87
C SER A 146 6.20 -14.73 4.22
N LYS A 147 7.02 -14.36 5.21
CA LYS A 147 8.10 -15.23 5.71
C LYS A 147 7.57 -16.53 6.33
N GLU A 148 6.35 -16.55 6.83
CA GLU A 148 5.67 -17.73 7.33
C GLU A 148 5.05 -18.58 6.22
N GLY A 149 5.18 -18.16 4.96
CA GLY A 149 4.73 -18.87 3.76
C GLY A 149 3.31 -18.52 3.32
N TYR A 150 2.72 -17.45 3.83
CA TYR A 150 1.49 -16.92 3.26
C TYR A 150 1.75 -16.23 1.93
N LEU A 151 0.84 -16.39 0.98
CA LEU A 151 0.73 -15.50 -0.16
C LEU A 151 0.06 -14.21 0.34
N VAL A 152 0.81 -13.12 0.39
CA VAL A 152 0.31 -11.84 0.89
C VAL A 152 -0.04 -10.95 -0.28
N ILE A 153 -1.30 -10.50 -0.33
CA ILE A 153 -1.82 -9.55 -1.32
C ILE A 153 -2.13 -8.25 -0.59
N CYS A 154 -1.48 -7.16 -1.00
CA CYS A 154 -1.72 -5.83 -0.47
C CYS A 154 -2.62 -5.05 -1.44
N ASP A 155 -3.83 -4.64 -0.97
CA ASP A 155 -4.64 -3.64 -1.65
C ASP A 155 -4.03 -2.28 -1.38
N ARG A 156 -3.44 -1.70 -2.40
CA ARG A 156 -2.56 -0.52 -2.39
C ARG A 156 -1.23 -0.76 -1.65
N TYR A 157 -0.27 0.09 -1.96
CA TYR A 157 1.02 0.11 -1.29
C TYR A 157 1.51 1.55 -1.08
N PRO A 158 2.22 1.85 0.01
CA PRO A 158 2.73 3.19 0.25
C PRO A 158 3.68 3.65 -0.85
N GLY A 159 3.38 4.84 -1.41
CA GLY A 159 4.25 5.51 -2.36
C GLY A 159 5.25 6.44 -1.68
N LEU A 160 6.23 6.91 -2.45
CA LEU A 160 7.26 7.85 -1.97
C LEU A 160 7.09 9.28 -2.47
N SER A 161 6.12 9.52 -3.35
CA SER A 161 5.91 10.83 -3.97
C SER A 161 5.06 11.72 -3.07
N PRO A 162 5.60 12.74 -2.39
CA PRO A 162 4.83 13.55 -1.44
C PRO A 162 3.59 14.17 -2.08
N GLY A 163 2.49 14.18 -1.33
CA GLY A 163 1.19 14.73 -1.76
C GLY A 163 0.36 13.85 -2.66
N LYS A 164 0.90 12.74 -3.16
CA LYS A 164 0.17 11.77 -3.95
C LYS A 164 -0.57 10.76 -3.08
N MET A 165 -1.46 10.00 -3.69
CA MET A 165 -2.23 8.96 -3.02
C MET A 165 -1.31 7.94 -2.35
N ASP A 166 -1.67 7.56 -1.13
CA ASP A 166 -0.94 6.59 -0.29
C ASP A 166 0.53 6.95 0.02
N SER A 167 0.91 8.22 -0.18
CA SER A 167 2.25 8.78 0.02
C SER A 167 2.28 9.78 1.18
N PRO A 168 3.46 10.30 1.58
CA PRO A 168 3.57 11.35 2.59
C PRO A 168 2.72 12.57 2.26
N ARG A 169 2.04 13.12 3.26
CA ARG A 169 1.07 14.21 3.10
C ARG A 169 1.58 15.57 3.55
N ILE A 170 2.64 15.58 4.37
CA ILE A 170 3.23 16.81 4.90
C ILE A 170 4.39 17.20 4.00
N TYR A 171 4.25 18.35 3.32
CA TYR A 171 5.32 18.89 2.49
C TYR A 171 6.41 19.55 3.33
N GLU A 172 7.63 19.51 2.84
CA GLU A 172 8.71 20.30 3.39
C GLU A 172 8.47 21.79 3.08
N ASP A 173 8.17 22.57 4.10
CA ASP A 173 7.95 24.01 3.98
C ASP A 173 8.80 24.73 5.02
N GLN A 174 9.79 25.47 4.55
CA GLN A 174 10.73 26.18 5.42
C GLN A 174 10.06 27.31 6.24
N LYS A 175 8.93 27.84 5.75
CA LYS A 175 8.16 28.91 6.43
C LYS A 175 7.31 28.40 7.59
N ARG A 176 7.18 27.09 7.77
CA ARG A 176 6.36 26.51 8.83
C ARG A 176 7.14 26.34 10.13
N GLY A 177 6.40 26.46 11.24
CA GLY A 177 6.97 26.34 12.59
C GLY A 177 7.60 24.97 12.89
N PRO A 178 8.38 24.87 13.99
CA PRO A 178 9.18 23.70 14.32
C PRO A 178 8.36 22.42 14.48
N PHE A 179 7.11 22.51 14.96
CA PHE A 179 6.21 21.36 15.08
C PHE A 179 5.91 20.69 13.73
N TYR A 180 5.66 21.48 12.68
CA TYR A 180 5.39 20.91 11.36
C TYR A 180 6.63 20.29 10.74
N LYS A 181 7.81 20.90 10.94
CA LYS A 181 9.09 20.33 10.52
C LYS A 181 9.36 18.99 11.21
N PHE A 182 9.03 18.90 12.50
CA PHE A 182 9.14 17.67 13.26
C PHE A 182 8.18 16.58 12.70
N CYS A 183 6.90 16.90 12.50
CA CYS A 183 5.92 15.97 11.93
C CYS A 183 6.31 15.52 10.51
N HIS A 184 6.81 16.44 9.67
CA HIS A 184 7.32 16.10 8.34
C HIS A 184 8.47 15.09 8.41
N ARG A 185 9.47 15.33 9.28
CA ARG A 185 10.61 14.42 9.47
C ARG A 185 10.15 13.04 9.96
N LEU A 186 9.23 13.00 10.91
CA LEU A 186 8.67 11.75 11.42
C LEU A 186 7.93 10.99 10.31
N GLU A 187 7.00 11.65 9.59
CA GLU A 187 6.26 11.04 8.52
C GLU A 187 7.19 10.48 7.45
N LYS A 188 8.15 11.30 6.97
CA LYS A 188 9.15 10.88 6.00
C LYS A 188 9.98 9.68 6.49
N GLY A 189 10.44 9.70 7.74
CA GLY A 189 11.20 8.61 8.33
C GLY A 189 10.39 7.31 8.45
N LEU A 190 9.09 7.41 8.76
CA LEU A 190 8.20 6.25 8.79
C LEU A 190 8.04 5.65 7.38
N TYR A 191 7.75 6.45 6.35
CA TYR A 191 7.61 5.96 4.98
C TYR A 191 8.90 5.35 4.43
N THR A 192 10.05 5.97 4.66
CA THR A 192 11.34 5.44 4.21
C THR A 192 11.74 4.13 4.92
N SER A 193 11.16 3.86 6.07
CA SER A 193 11.36 2.61 6.83
C SER A 193 10.42 1.47 6.43
N ILE A 194 9.42 1.74 5.57
CA ILE A 194 8.54 0.71 5.02
C ILE A 194 9.35 -0.17 4.07
N LYS A 195 9.24 -1.48 4.23
CA LYS A 195 9.88 -2.42 3.31
C LYS A 195 9.21 -2.33 1.94
N PRO A 196 9.98 -2.44 0.83
CA PRO A 196 9.39 -2.58 -0.50
C PRO A 196 8.52 -3.84 -0.60
N ALA A 197 7.46 -3.80 -1.42
CA ALA A 197 6.79 -5.01 -1.86
C ALA A 197 7.74 -5.81 -2.78
N ASP A 198 7.58 -7.13 -2.79
CA ASP A 198 8.38 -7.97 -3.68
C ASP A 198 8.01 -7.72 -5.14
N ILE A 199 6.72 -7.53 -5.43
CA ILE A 199 6.19 -7.17 -6.75
C ILE A 199 5.08 -6.12 -6.61
N ILE A 200 5.11 -5.09 -7.46
CA ILE A 200 4.04 -4.10 -7.64
C ILE A 200 3.36 -4.37 -8.98
N LEU A 201 2.05 -4.58 -8.93
CA LEU A 201 1.15 -4.70 -10.06
C LEU A 201 0.28 -3.45 -10.12
N HIS A 202 0.66 -2.53 -11.00
CA HIS A 202 -0.03 -1.24 -11.12
C HIS A 202 -1.07 -1.32 -12.22
N LEU A 203 -2.35 -1.24 -11.85
CA LEU A 203 -3.47 -1.23 -12.80
C LEU A 203 -3.67 0.18 -13.32
N SER A 204 -3.39 0.41 -14.58
CA SER A 204 -3.56 1.67 -15.28
C SER A 204 -4.83 1.67 -16.13
N VAL A 205 -5.53 2.80 -16.14
CA VAL A 205 -6.66 3.07 -17.04
C VAL A 205 -6.57 4.52 -17.50
N PRO A 206 -6.95 4.85 -18.75
CA PRO A 206 -7.10 6.22 -19.20
C PRO A 206 -8.14 6.98 -18.38
N LEU A 207 -8.00 8.30 -18.33
CA LEU A 207 -8.90 9.17 -17.56
C LEU A 207 -10.37 8.99 -17.95
N ASP A 208 -10.66 8.93 -19.24
CA ASP A 208 -12.03 8.80 -19.75
C ASP A 208 -12.68 7.48 -19.31
N GLU A 209 -11.89 6.40 -19.29
CA GLU A 209 -12.34 5.10 -18.80
C GLU A 209 -12.58 5.13 -17.28
N ALA A 210 -11.73 5.82 -16.52
CA ALA A 210 -11.93 6.01 -15.08
C ALA A 210 -13.22 6.78 -14.79
N ILE A 211 -13.52 7.83 -15.55
CA ILE A 211 -14.77 8.62 -15.47
C ILE A 211 -15.97 7.73 -15.83
N ARG A 212 -15.91 7.02 -16.96
CA ARG A 212 -16.97 6.11 -17.41
C ARG A 212 -17.30 5.06 -16.34
N ARG A 213 -16.27 4.43 -15.74
CA ARG A 213 -16.46 3.44 -14.69
C ARG A 213 -17.03 4.03 -13.40
N ASN A 214 -16.64 5.27 -13.05
CA ASN A 214 -17.23 5.94 -11.89
C ASN A 214 -18.71 6.27 -12.08
N ASN A 215 -19.10 6.72 -13.30
CA ASN A 215 -20.49 7.04 -13.63
C ASN A 215 -21.41 5.80 -13.59
N ASN A 216 -20.87 4.63 -13.94
CA ASN A 216 -21.59 3.37 -13.90
C ASN A 216 -21.67 2.73 -12.50
N ARG A 217 -20.97 3.26 -11.49
CA ARG A 217 -21.04 2.72 -10.12
C ARG A 217 -22.33 3.15 -9.42
N GLU A 218 -23.06 2.20 -8.89
CA GLU A 218 -24.18 2.44 -7.98
C GLU A 218 -23.64 2.70 -6.55
N LYS A 219 -23.10 3.87 -6.29
CA LYS A 219 -22.66 4.27 -4.93
C LYS A 219 -23.27 5.61 -4.55
N PHE A 220 -23.73 5.72 -3.31
CA PHE A 220 -24.02 7.02 -2.69
C PHE A 220 -22.72 7.85 -2.60
N GLY A 221 -22.79 9.14 -3.00
CA GLY A 221 -21.65 10.05 -2.96
C GLY A 221 -20.67 9.84 -4.10
N LYS A 222 -21.18 9.71 -5.34
CA LYS A 222 -20.33 9.73 -6.54
C LYS A 222 -19.52 11.03 -6.59
N GLU A 223 -18.26 10.88 -6.94
CA GLU A 223 -17.40 12.04 -7.23
C GLU A 223 -17.82 12.67 -8.55
N THR A 224 -17.68 13.98 -8.63
CA THR A 224 -17.88 14.71 -9.88
C THR A 224 -16.74 14.41 -10.85
N GLU A 225 -16.98 14.61 -12.14
CA GLU A 225 -15.93 14.42 -13.16
C GLU A 225 -14.71 15.30 -12.91
N ASP A 226 -14.91 16.54 -12.45
CA ASP A 226 -13.82 17.47 -12.12
C ASP A 226 -12.98 16.96 -10.95
N GLU A 227 -13.59 16.39 -9.92
CA GLU A 227 -12.88 15.77 -8.79
C GLU A 227 -12.05 14.56 -9.25
N ILE A 228 -12.58 13.77 -10.18
CA ILE A 228 -11.86 12.63 -10.76
C ILE A 228 -10.68 13.12 -11.59
N ARG A 229 -10.86 14.14 -12.44
CA ARG A 229 -9.80 14.74 -13.26
C ARG A 229 -8.68 15.32 -12.40
N GLU A 230 -9.04 16.12 -11.38
CA GLU A 230 -8.05 16.67 -10.45
C GLU A 230 -7.27 15.57 -9.76
N ARG A 231 -7.96 14.55 -9.25
CA ARG A 231 -7.32 13.44 -8.55
C ARG A 231 -6.46 12.57 -9.48
N TYR A 232 -6.89 12.35 -10.72
CA TYR A 232 -6.11 11.64 -11.73
C TYR A 232 -4.80 12.38 -12.01
N ASN A 233 -4.86 13.68 -12.28
CA ASN A 233 -3.69 14.51 -12.56
C ASN A 233 -2.72 14.57 -11.38
N VAL A 234 -3.23 14.73 -10.15
CA VAL A 234 -2.41 14.77 -8.93
C VAL A 234 -1.68 13.44 -8.70
N ASN A 235 -2.36 12.32 -8.98
CA ASN A 235 -1.83 10.98 -8.65
C ASN A 235 -1.12 10.29 -9.82
N SER A 236 -1.07 10.88 -11.00
CA SER A 236 -0.28 10.35 -12.10
C SER A 236 1.20 10.25 -11.73
N GLY A 237 1.87 9.15 -12.11
CA GLY A 237 3.31 8.97 -11.87
C GLY A 237 3.70 8.82 -10.40
N VAL A 238 2.89 8.15 -9.57
CA VAL A 238 3.30 7.73 -8.22
C VAL A 238 4.48 6.77 -8.32
N LYS A 239 5.53 7.02 -7.54
CA LYS A 239 6.69 6.13 -7.45
C LYS A 239 6.54 5.21 -6.26
N PHE A 240 6.66 3.92 -6.49
CA PHE A 240 6.68 2.89 -5.46
C PHE A 240 8.09 2.33 -5.29
N LEU A 241 8.39 1.85 -4.08
CA LEU A 241 9.62 1.10 -3.82
C LEU A 241 9.35 -0.38 -4.07
N SER A 242 9.81 -0.86 -5.23
CA SER A 242 9.88 -2.29 -5.53
C SER A 242 10.99 -2.53 -6.55
N ASP A 243 11.61 -3.70 -6.49
CA ASP A 243 12.57 -4.15 -7.49
C ASP A 243 11.87 -4.68 -8.75
N ASP A 244 10.58 -5.05 -8.63
CA ASP A 244 9.74 -5.58 -9.72
C ASP A 244 8.44 -4.77 -9.79
N TYR A 245 8.37 -3.85 -10.75
CA TYR A 245 7.22 -2.99 -11.03
C TYR A 245 6.67 -3.31 -12.41
N ASN A 246 5.38 -3.67 -12.46
CA ASN A 246 4.68 -4.02 -13.68
C ASN A 246 3.46 -3.11 -13.84
N ASP A 247 3.40 -2.37 -14.95
CA ASP A 247 2.24 -1.58 -15.34
C ASP A 247 1.32 -2.46 -16.21
N ILE A 248 0.07 -2.56 -15.83
CA ILE A 248 -0.91 -3.47 -16.44
C ILE A 248 -2.06 -2.62 -16.96
N ASP A 249 -2.30 -2.71 -18.27
CA ASP A 249 -3.48 -2.10 -18.87
C ASP A 249 -4.75 -2.77 -18.33
N ALA A 250 -5.53 -2.03 -17.56
CA ALA A 250 -6.78 -2.49 -17.00
C ALA A 250 -8.00 -2.03 -17.82
N THR A 251 -7.83 -1.63 -19.07
CA THR A 251 -8.94 -1.36 -20.02
C THR A 251 -9.53 -2.64 -20.56
N VAL A 252 -8.74 -3.69 -20.63
CA VAL A 252 -9.14 -5.02 -21.08
C VAL A 252 -10.11 -5.71 -20.12
N SER A 253 -10.63 -6.87 -20.47
CA SER A 253 -11.55 -7.63 -19.63
C SER A 253 -10.92 -8.02 -18.28
N LEU A 254 -11.76 -8.15 -17.23
CA LEU A 254 -11.28 -8.58 -15.92
C LEU A 254 -10.56 -9.93 -15.99
N GLY A 255 -11.01 -10.85 -16.84
CA GLY A 255 -10.39 -12.16 -17.04
C GLY A 255 -8.96 -12.05 -17.57
N GLU A 256 -8.73 -11.17 -18.55
CA GLU A 256 -7.38 -10.92 -19.11
C GLU A 256 -6.46 -10.27 -18.06
N VAL A 257 -6.96 -9.26 -17.32
CA VAL A 257 -6.19 -8.65 -16.23
C VAL A 257 -5.80 -9.70 -15.19
N LEU A 258 -6.73 -10.57 -14.79
CA LEU A 258 -6.47 -11.64 -13.83
C LEU A 258 -5.46 -12.65 -14.35
N PHE A 259 -5.52 -13.00 -15.65
CA PHE A 259 -4.54 -13.90 -16.25
C PHE A 259 -3.13 -13.30 -16.20
N ILE A 260 -2.97 -12.02 -16.58
CA ILE A 260 -1.69 -11.32 -16.54
C ILE A 260 -1.16 -11.25 -15.09
N VAL A 261 -2.00 -10.79 -14.16
CA VAL A 261 -1.65 -10.65 -12.74
C VAL A 261 -1.23 -11.98 -12.13
N THR A 262 -2.02 -13.05 -12.38
CA THR A 262 -1.73 -14.39 -11.86
C THR A 262 -0.42 -14.94 -12.45
N SER A 263 -0.20 -14.73 -13.73
CA SER A 263 1.04 -15.16 -14.41
C SER A 263 2.27 -14.46 -13.84
N LEU A 264 2.19 -13.15 -13.58
CA LEU A 264 3.29 -12.39 -12.98
C LEU A 264 3.59 -12.85 -11.55
N ILE A 265 2.57 -13.09 -10.72
CA ILE A 265 2.72 -13.61 -9.35
C ILE A 265 3.37 -14.99 -9.37
N TRP A 266 2.93 -15.85 -10.30
CA TRP A 266 3.45 -17.22 -10.41
C TRP A 266 4.90 -17.26 -10.88
N ASN A 267 5.21 -16.51 -11.93
CA ASN A 267 6.57 -16.43 -12.49
C ASN A 267 7.58 -15.80 -11.51
N PHE A 268 7.13 -14.88 -10.65
CA PHE A 268 7.98 -14.32 -9.60
C PHE A 268 8.43 -15.37 -8.58
N ASN A 269 7.55 -16.29 -8.20
CA ASN A 269 7.84 -17.35 -7.24
C ASN A 269 8.72 -18.48 -7.82
N SER A 270 8.80 -18.57 -9.14
CA SER A 270 9.60 -19.60 -9.83
C SER A 270 11.06 -19.18 -10.07
N LYS A 271 11.39 -17.90 -9.84
CA LYS A 271 12.77 -17.37 -9.84
C LYS A 271 13.41 -17.52 -8.45
#